data_fd2dc19930bc59b4958b2ee248d54959
#
_entry.id   fd2dc19930bc59b4958b2ee248d54959
#
_cell.length_a   1.000
_cell.length_b   1.000
_cell.length_c   1.000
_cell.angle_alpha   90.00
_cell.angle_beta   90.00
_cell.angle_gamma   90.00
#
_symmetry.space_group_name_H-M   'P 1'
#
loop_
_entity.id
_entity.type
_entity.pdbx_description
1 polymer ?
#
loop_
_entity_poly.entity_id
_entity_poly.type
_entity_poly.pdbx_seq_one_letter_code
_entity_poly.pdbx_strand_id
1 'polypeptide(L)'
;MKDLFGRIMIDVAGTSLSQEDKQLIANKNIGGIIFFSRNYVSLEQIRNLVNEIQSVKENILFAVDQEGGRVQRFTGEFSKLPSLQDIYKYSKKNNDSDFCREIAWLTSSELIAAGIDINFALSLIHI
;
A
#
# COMPACT_ATOMS: atom_id res chain seq x y z
N MET A 1 -2.46 -28.66 -6.80
CA MET A 1 -3.43 -27.67 -6.25
C MET A 1 -2.71 -26.33 -6.23
N LYS A 2 -3.31 -25.28 -6.80
CA LYS A 2 -2.75 -23.92 -6.59
C LYS A 2 -2.80 -23.65 -5.09
N ASP A 3 -1.67 -23.32 -4.49
CA ASP A 3 -1.63 -22.93 -3.10
C ASP A 3 -2.53 -21.71 -2.91
N LEU A 4 -3.58 -21.89 -2.14
CA LEU A 4 -4.51 -20.81 -1.82
C LEU A 4 -3.79 -19.81 -0.92
N PHE A 5 -4.04 -18.52 -1.13
CA PHE A 5 -3.58 -17.48 -0.21
C PHE A 5 -4.06 -17.78 1.23
N GLY A 6 -3.20 -17.50 2.20
CA GLY A 6 -3.61 -17.51 3.61
C GLY A 6 -4.73 -16.48 3.85
N ARG A 7 -5.41 -16.60 4.98
CA ARG A 7 -6.58 -15.76 5.32
C ARG A 7 -6.26 -14.59 6.26
N ILE A 8 -5.01 -14.47 6.67
CA ILE A 8 -4.57 -13.48 7.65
C ILE A 8 -3.61 -12.51 6.95
N MET A 9 -3.84 -11.23 7.14
CA MET A 9 -2.91 -10.17 6.77
C MET A 9 -2.24 -9.67 8.04
N ILE A 10 -0.91 -9.54 8.00
CA ILE A 10 -0.09 -9.05 9.11
C ILE A 10 0.75 -7.85 8.65
N ASP A 11 1.41 -7.19 9.56
CA ASP A 11 2.43 -6.19 9.28
C ASP A 11 3.83 -6.72 9.65
N VAL A 12 4.86 -5.96 9.30
CA VAL A 12 6.26 -6.22 9.68
C VAL A 12 6.81 -5.06 10.49
N ALA A 13 7.81 -5.35 11.32
CA ALA A 13 8.26 -4.41 12.33
C ALA A 13 8.98 -3.18 11.75
N GLY A 14 9.74 -3.32 10.67
CA GLY A 14 10.63 -2.28 10.16
C GLY A 14 10.76 -2.25 8.64
N THR A 15 11.91 -1.76 8.20
CA THR A 15 12.24 -1.57 6.76
C THR A 15 12.97 -2.76 6.13
N SER A 16 13.22 -3.80 6.91
CA SER A 16 13.80 -5.09 6.52
C SER A 16 13.23 -6.19 7.39
N LEU A 17 13.33 -7.45 6.97
CA LEU A 17 12.79 -8.58 7.72
C LEU A 17 13.73 -9.04 8.82
N SER A 18 13.19 -9.21 10.02
CA SER A 18 13.82 -9.99 11.09
C SER A 18 13.64 -11.50 10.85
N GLN A 19 14.33 -12.33 11.63
CA GLN A 19 14.13 -13.78 11.59
C GLN A 19 12.71 -14.18 12.05
N GLU A 20 12.15 -13.44 12.99
CA GLU A 20 10.79 -13.64 13.48
C GLU A 20 9.77 -13.31 12.38
N ASP A 21 9.95 -12.19 11.67
CA ASP A 21 9.10 -11.83 10.51
C ASP A 21 9.12 -12.95 9.45
N LYS A 22 10.30 -13.48 9.12
CA LYS A 22 10.45 -14.57 8.15
C LYS A 22 9.72 -15.84 8.56
N GLN A 23 9.76 -16.19 9.84
CA GLN A 23 9.03 -17.34 10.38
C GLN A 23 7.52 -17.14 10.33
N LEU A 24 7.04 -15.93 10.68
CA LEU A 24 5.62 -15.59 10.61
C LEU A 24 5.10 -15.62 9.17
N ILE A 25 5.81 -15.00 8.23
CA ILE A 25 5.45 -14.93 6.81
C ILE A 25 5.38 -16.33 6.20
N ALA A 26 6.30 -17.24 6.57
CA ALA A 26 6.31 -18.61 6.09
C ALA A 26 5.08 -19.44 6.53
N ASN A 27 4.32 -18.97 7.52
CA ASN A 27 3.11 -19.67 7.97
C ASN A 27 2.06 -19.71 6.86
N LYS A 28 1.46 -20.89 6.64
CA LYS A 28 0.44 -21.09 5.58
C LYS A 28 -0.81 -20.21 5.72
N ASN A 29 -1.13 -19.77 6.94
CA ASN A 29 -2.31 -18.96 7.20
C ASN A 29 -2.11 -17.47 6.84
N ILE A 30 -0.87 -17.01 6.67
CA ILE A 30 -0.57 -15.65 6.26
C ILE A 30 -0.74 -15.54 4.75
N GLY A 31 -1.56 -14.61 4.30
CA GLY A 31 -1.87 -14.37 2.89
C GLY A 31 -1.60 -12.95 2.43
N GLY A 32 -1.27 -12.05 3.35
CA GLY A 32 -0.98 -10.65 3.01
C GLY A 32 -0.11 -9.95 4.03
N ILE A 33 0.52 -8.89 3.57
CA ILE A 33 1.28 -7.92 4.38
C ILE A 33 0.68 -6.54 4.14
N ILE A 34 0.40 -5.81 5.22
CA ILE A 34 0.04 -4.39 5.15
C ILE A 34 1.23 -3.54 5.60
N PHE A 35 1.59 -2.55 4.79
CA PHE A 35 2.66 -1.62 5.11
C PHE A 35 2.15 -0.34 5.76
N PHE A 36 2.94 0.18 6.69
CA PHE A 36 2.74 1.45 7.37
C PHE A 36 3.92 2.39 7.12
N SER A 37 3.82 3.64 7.57
CA SER A 37 4.89 4.63 7.38
C SER A 37 6.24 4.19 7.94
N ARG A 38 6.26 3.37 9.00
CA ARG A 38 7.50 2.81 9.57
C ARG A 38 8.24 1.83 8.65
N ASN A 39 7.54 1.30 7.65
CA ASN A 39 8.12 0.35 6.70
C ASN A 39 8.72 1.02 5.46
N TYR A 40 8.60 2.35 5.34
CA TYR A 40 8.98 3.11 4.14
C TYR A 40 10.09 4.13 4.44
N VAL A 41 11.11 4.14 3.62
CA VAL A 41 12.19 5.15 3.60
C VAL A 41 12.37 5.71 2.19
N SER A 42 12.36 4.85 1.16
CA SER A 42 12.51 5.20 -0.25
C SER A 42 11.79 4.19 -1.14
N LEU A 43 11.57 4.53 -2.40
CA LEU A 43 10.99 3.61 -3.39
C LEU A 43 11.87 2.35 -3.56
N GLU A 44 13.17 2.52 -3.62
CA GLU A 44 14.10 1.39 -3.72
C GLU A 44 14.00 0.47 -2.49
N GLN A 45 13.97 1.07 -1.28
CA GLN A 45 13.90 0.28 -0.05
C GLN A 45 12.59 -0.51 0.04
N ILE A 46 11.43 0.08 -0.25
CA ILE A 46 10.16 -0.65 -0.15
C ILE A 46 10.07 -1.77 -1.18
N ARG A 47 10.60 -1.58 -2.40
CA ARG A 47 10.69 -2.63 -3.41
C ARG A 47 11.61 -3.77 -2.96
N ASN A 48 12.71 -3.46 -2.31
CA ASN A 48 13.61 -4.47 -1.76
C ASN A 48 12.92 -5.27 -0.64
N LEU A 49 12.15 -4.60 0.22
CA LEU A 49 11.36 -5.28 1.27
C LEU A 49 10.29 -6.18 0.66
N VAL A 50 9.56 -5.74 -0.36
CA VAL A 50 8.60 -6.57 -1.12
C VAL A 50 9.29 -7.80 -1.69
N ASN A 51 10.43 -7.64 -2.36
CA ASN A 51 11.19 -8.74 -2.94
C ASN A 51 11.69 -9.72 -1.86
N GLU A 52 12.16 -9.20 -0.72
CA GLU A 52 12.60 -10.03 0.40
C GLU A 52 11.44 -10.87 0.95
N ILE A 53 10.25 -10.29 1.11
CA ILE A 53 9.04 -11.02 1.54
C ILE A 53 8.66 -12.09 0.52
N GLN A 54 8.65 -11.77 -0.78
CA GLN A 54 8.35 -12.72 -1.84
C GLN A 54 9.36 -13.88 -1.91
N SER A 55 10.62 -13.64 -1.54
CA SER A 55 11.62 -14.71 -1.45
C SER A 55 11.32 -15.72 -0.33
N VAL A 56 10.61 -15.31 0.72
CA VAL A 56 10.15 -16.19 1.81
C VAL A 56 8.85 -16.89 1.41
N LYS A 57 7.95 -16.18 0.73
CA LYS A 57 6.64 -16.68 0.31
C LYS A 57 6.15 -15.99 -0.96
N GLU A 58 6.11 -16.72 -2.06
CA GLU A 58 5.74 -16.21 -3.37
C GLU A 58 4.28 -15.74 -3.46
N ASN A 59 3.34 -16.53 -2.93
CA ASN A 59 1.91 -16.25 -2.97
C ASN A 59 1.47 -15.42 -1.76
N ILE A 60 1.74 -14.10 -1.79
CA ILE A 60 1.39 -13.15 -0.74
C ILE A 60 0.96 -11.82 -1.36
N LEU A 61 -0.07 -11.18 -0.78
CA LEU A 61 -0.58 -9.89 -1.21
C LEU A 61 0.03 -8.75 -0.40
N PHE A 62 0.27 -7.62 -1.03
CA PHE A 62 0.78 -6.42 -0.39
C PHE A 62 -0.27 -5.32 -0.38
N ALA A 63 -0.46 -4.70 0.78
CA ALA A 63 -1.46 -3.67 1.00
C ALA A 63 -0.86 -2.43 1.68
N VAL A 64 -1.52 -1.29 1.51
CA VAL A 64 -1.19 -0.02 2.16
C VAL A 64 -2.43 0.86 2.31
N ASP A 65 -2.42 1.78 3.29
CA ASP A 65 -3.39 2.88 3.39
C ASP A 65 -2.79 4.13 2.74
N GLN A 66 -2.97 4.32 1.44
CA GLN A 66 -2.52 5.50 0.70
C GLN A 66 -3.73 6.33 0.28
N GLU A 67 -4.34 7.02 1.26
CA GLU A 67 -5.58 7.77 1.08
C GLU A 67 -5.36 9.21 0.61
N GLY A 68 -4.17 9.75 0.86
CA GLY A 68 -3.87 11.17 0.74
C GLY A 68 -4.21 11.97 2.02
N GLY A 69 -3.95 13.29 2.00
CA GLY A 69 -4.14 14.13 3.18
C GLY A 69 -3.31 13.64 4.37
N ARG A 70 -3.99 13.32 5.49
CA ARG A 70 -3.33 12.86 6.72
C ARG A 70 -2.95 11.39 6.70
N VAL A 71 -3.55 10.59 5.82
CA VAL A 71 -3.31 9.14 5.73
C VAL A 71 -2.62 8.83 4.41
N GLN A 72 -1.34 9.11 4.38
CA GLN A 72 -0.45 8.78 3.29
C GLN A 72 0.80 8.14 3.88
N ARG A 73 0.99 6.82 3.65
CA ARG A 73 2.06 6.05 4.28
C ARG A 73 3.39 6.20 3.55
N PHE A 74 3.34 6.21 2.21
CA PHE A 74 4.51 6.43 1.36
C PHE A 74 4.54 7.89 0.92
N THR A 75 5.63 8.56 1.24
CA THR A 75 5.87 9.98 0.98
C THR A 75 7.20 10.17 0.22
N GLY A 76 7.72 11.36 0.16
CA GLY A 76 9.02 11.62 -0.47
C GLY A 76 8.99 11.44 -1.97
N GLU A 77 9.29 10.25 -2.46
CA GLU A 77 9.31 9.92 -3.89
C GLU A 77 7.92 9.61 -4.47
N PHE A 78 6.89 9.52 -3.62
CA PHE A 78 5.48 9.42 -4.04
C PHE A 78 4.84 10.79 -4.12
N SER A 79 3.91 10.96 -5.04
CA SER A 79 3.13 12.19 -5.19
C SER A 79 2.37 12.51 -3.91
N LYS A 80 2.43 13.77 -3.48
CA LYS A 80 1.63 14.23 -2.34
C LYS A 80 0.17 14.33 -2.76
N LEU A 81 -0.64 13.43 -2.24
CA LEU A 81 -2.06 13.32 -2.59
C LEU A 81 -2.92 14.24 -1.72
N PRO A 82 -3.85 15.00 -2.30
CA PRO A 82 -4.89 15.69 -1.54
C PRO A 82 -5.76 14.69 -0.74
N SER A 83 -6.48 15.18 0.27
CA SER A 83 -7.50 14.36 0.91
C SER A 83 -8.64 14.05 -0.06
N LEU A 84 -9.36 12.94 0.13
CA LEU A 84 -10.52 12.59 -0.70
C LEU A 84 -11.59 13.68 -0.67
N GLN A 85 -11.77 14.35 0.46
CA GLN A 85 -12.67 15.49 0.58
C GLN A 85 -12.25 16.67 -0.31
N ASP A 86 -10.95 16.98 -0.34
CA ASP A 86 -10.44 18.09 -1.16
C ASP A 86 -10.54 17.75 -2.66
N ILE A 87 -10.28 16.50 -3.05
CA ILE A 87 -10.48 16.00 -4.41
C ILE A 87 -11.94 16.19 -4.82
N TYR A 88 -12.88 15.79 -3.97
CA TYR A 88 -14.30 15.95 -4.23
C TYR A 88 -14.72 17.42 -4.36
N LYS A 89 -14.30 18.29 -3.42
CA LYS A 89 -14.59 19.72 -3.46
C LYS A 89 -14.04 20.38 -4.72
N TYR A 90 -12.82 20.04 -5.12
CA TYR A 90 -12.20 20.56 -6.35
C TYR A 90 -12.99 20.13 -7.59
N SER A 91 -13.26 18.83 -7.71
CA SER A 91 -14.05 18.26 -8.83
C SER A 91 -15.41 18.94 -8.96
N LYS A 92 -16.14 19.12 -7.86
CA LYS A 92 -17.45 19.81 -7.84
C LYS A 92 -17.33 21.27 -8.26
N LYS A 93 -16.37 22.01 -7.69
CA LYS A 93 -16.19 23.44 -7.97
C LYS A 93 -15.86 23.71 -9.42
N ASN A 94 -15.07 22.86 -10.05
CA ASN A 94 -14.59 23.04 -11.43
C ASN A 94 -15.41 22.24 -12.46
N ASN A 95 -16.44 21.50 -12.03
CA ASN A 95 -17.20 20.59 -12.87
C ASN A 95 -16.31 19.60 -13.65
N ASP A 96 -15.26 19.11 -12.96
CA ASP A 96 -14.22 18.25 -13.50
C ASP A 96 -14.29 16.86 -12.84
N SER A 97 -15.07 15.96 -13.44
CA SER A 97 -15.21 14.58 -12.98
C SER A 97 -13.96 13.74 -13.26
N ASP A 98 -13.15 14.17 -14.22
CA ASP A 98 -11.95 13.41 -14.62
C ASP A 98 -10.83 13.55 -13.58
N PHE A 99 -10.80 14.65 -12.85
CA PHE A 99 -9.79 14.87 -11.80
C PHE A 99 -9.74 13.73 -10.77
N CYS A 100 -10.90 13.22 -10.34
CA CYS A 100 -10.93 12.08 -9.40
C CYS A 100 -10.31 10.82 -10.03
N ARG A 101 -10.57 10.58 -11.31
CA ARG A 101 -10.01 9.44 -12.05
C ARG A 101 -8.49 9.58 -12.22
N GLU A 102 -8.01 10.77 -12.54
CA GLU A 102 -6.58 11.06 -12.70
C GLU A 102 -5.81 10.82 -11.40
N ILE A 103 -6.33 11.30 -10.26
CA ILE A 103 -5.72 11.05 -8.94
C ILE A 103 -5.72 9.55 -8.60
N ALA A 104 -6.81 8.85 -8.86
CA ALA A 104 -6.89 7.41 -8.64
C ALA A 104 -5.89 6.64 -9.52
N TRP A 105 -5.78 7.02 -10.79
CA TRP A 105 -4.81 6.44 -11.72
C TRP A 105 -3.37 6.69 -11.27
N LEU A 106 -3.03 7.93 -10.89
CA LEU A 106 -1.71 8.31 -10.40
C LEU A 106 -1.34 7.46 -9.18
N THR A 107 -2.21 7.45 -8.17
CA THR A 107 -1.98 6.69 -6.93
C THR A 107 -1.78 5.20 -7.21
N SER A 108 -2.63 4.61 -8.05
CA SER A 108 -2.54 3.19 -8.39
C SER A 108 -1.26 2.86 -9.16
N SER A 109 -0.86 3.74 -10.10
CA SER A 109 0.36 3.55 -10.89
C SER A 109 1.62 3.57 -10.03
N GLU A 110 1.70 4.52 -9.10
CA GLU A 110 2.83 4.62 -8.15
C GLU A 110 2.90 3.39 -7.23
N LEU A 111 1.75 2.94 -6.71
CA LEU A 111 1.68 1.77 -5.83
C LEU A 111 2.05 0.47 -6.56
N ILE A 112 1.55 0.27 -7.79
CA ILE A 112 1.93 -0.87 -8.62
C ILE A 112 3.43 -0.87 -8.89
N ALA A 113 4.02 0.30 -9.19
CA ALA A 113 5.47 0.42 -9.40
C ALA A 113 6.28 0.07 -8.13
N ALA A 114 5.71 0.21 -6.94
CA ALA A 114 6.30 -0.21 -5.67
C ALA A 114 6.06 -1.69 -5.33
N GLY A 115 5.25 -2.41 -6.11
CA GLY A 115 4.90 -3.82 -5.88
C GLY A 115 3.71 -4.01 -4.93
N ILE A 116 2.84 -3.01 -4.78
CA ILE A 116 1.66 -3.07 -3.91
C ILE A 116 0.44 -3.51 -4.73
N ASP A 117 -0.33 -4.45 -4.19
CA ASP A 117 -1.51 -5.04 -4.85
C ASP A 117 -2.82 -4.37 -4.43
N ILE A 118 -2.92 -3.90 -3.18
CA ILE A 118 -4.15 -3.39 -2.58
C ILE A 118 -3.90 -2.04 -1.92
N ASN A 119 -4.74 -1.07 -2.27
CA ASN A 119 -4.83 0.19 -1.53
C ASN A 119 -6.13 0.21 -0.72
N PHE A 120 -6.04 0.29 0.61
CA PHE A 120 -7.19 0.48 1.51
C PHE A 120 -7.61 1.95 1.60
N ALA A 121 -7.50 2.68 0.51
CA ALA A 121 -8.05 4.02 0.39
C ALA A 121 -9.58 4.00 0.44
N LEU A 122 -10.21 5.17 0.46
CA LEU A 122 -11.66 5.38 0.61
C LEU A 122 -12.15 5.17 2.05
N SER A 123 -11.34 5.56 3.04
CA SER A 123 -11.83 5.67 4.42
C SER A 123 -12.95 6.71 4.50
N LEU A 124 -14.07 6.31 5.09
CA LEU A 124 -15.18 7.22 5.40
C LEU A 124 -14.99 7.96 6.74
N ILE A 125 -13.90 7.68 7.46
CA ILE A 125 -13.64 8.22 8.79
C ILE A 125 -13.00 9.61 8.73
N HIS A 126 -12.34 9.95 7.63
CA HIS A 126 -11.56 11.18 7.45
C HIS A 126 -12.20 12.15 6.43
N ILE A 127 -13.50 12.08 6.32
CA ILE A 127 -14.30 13.01 5.52
C ILE A 127 -14.41 14.35 6.24
#